data_08a716efaa896cd8718be11765987a00
#
_entry.id   08a716efaa896cd8718be11765987a00
#
_cell.length_a   1.000
_cell.length_b   1.000
_cell.length_c   1.000
_cell.angle_alpha   90.00
_cell.angle_beta   90.00
_cell.angle_gamma   90.00
#
_symmetry.space_group_name_H-M   'P 1'
#
loop_
_entity.id
_entity.type
_entity.pdbx_description
1 polymer ?
#
loop_
_entity_poly.entity_id
_entity_poly.type
_entity_poly.pdbx_seq_one_letter_code
_entity_poly.pdbx_strand_id
1 'polypeptide(L)'
;MTLPLRPIAQCAALAALLASGAAQADTGKLVLTGGVSSITGSAGGGITPWAVIGTQATEGEWGFSAYGTRAGTQDYALSSYGAAIGWQDRVELSLARQDFDAAPAFALNGIAPFGVAPGQHIKMDVLGLKVKLLGDAILDADTWVPQVALGLEHKQVRPGSLQSVLDFLGTKTSGTDLYLSATKLLLDKSLLLNTTLRYTNANQNGLLGFGSAAPGKNRRSLQPEFSIAYLLRHNLAVGAEYRFKPNNLQALGAAAGLGAALREDDWKDVFVAWAPSKNVSLTLAWVDLGRIVPGVTRDKRQTGYYLSAQVAF
;
A
#
# COMPACT_ATOMS: atom_id res chain seq x y z
N MET A 1 6.51 27.72 6.82
CA MET A 1 6.15 26.29 6.98
C MET A 1 7.35 25.48 6.51
N THR A 2 8.29 25.21 7.41
CA THR A 2 9.55 24.53 7.09
C THR A 2 9.34 23.03 7.27
N LEU A 3 9.38 22.29 6.15
CA LEU A 3 9.38 20.83 6.14
C LEU A 3 10.59 20.30 6.91
N PRO A 4 10.43 19.32 7.82
CA PRO A 4 11.58 18.68 8.47
C PRO A 4 12.27 17.76 7.45
N LEU A 5 13.35 18.25 6.85
CA LEU A 5 14.20 17.54 5.87
C LEU A 5 14.98 16.34 6.47
N ARG A 6 15.01 16.20 7.79
CA ARG A 6 15.80 15.17 8.49
C ARG A 6 15.46 13.70 8.18
N PRO A 7 14.18 13.26 8.11
CA PRO A 7 13.90 11.85 7.83
C PRO A 7 14.20 11.44 6.38
N ILE A 8 14.06 12.35 5.43
CA ILE A 8 14.34 12.07 4.00
C ILE A 8 15.85 11.91 3.78
N ALA A 9 16.67 12.74 4.43
CA ALA A 9 18.12 12.64 4.35
C ALA A 9 18.66 11.34 4.99
N GLN A 10 18.04 10.85 6.06
CA GLN A 10 18.44 9.58 6.69
C GLN A 10 18.08 8.36 5.84
N CYS A 11 16.93 8.36 5.18
CA CYS A 11 16.56 7.29 4.23
C CYS A 11 17.46 7.30 2.98
N ALA A 12 17.81 8.47 2.47
CA ALA A 12 18.73 8.61 1.35
C ALA A 12 20.17 8.17 1.69
N ALA A 13 20.65 8.44 2.90
CA ALA A 13 21.97 8.02 3.37
C ALA A 13 22.04 6.49 3.59
N LEU A 14 20.97 5.87 4.09
CA LEU A 14 20.91 4.41 4.24
C LEU A 14 20.84 3.71 2.88
N ALA A 15 20.10 4.27 1.93
CA ALA A 15 20.04 3.79 0.54
C ALA A 15 21.39 3.89 -0.16
N ALA A 16 22.16 4.98 0.05
CA ALA A 16 23.49 5.16 -0.51
C ALA A 16 24.53 4.19 0.08
N LEU A 17 24.43 3.84 1.36
CA LEU A 17 25.30 2.85 2.01
C LEU A 17 25.02 1.42 1.53
N LEU A 18 23.78 1.07 1.21
CA LEU A 18 23.41 -0.22 0.64
C LEU A 18 23.80 -0.35 -0.85
N ALA A 19 23.86 0.75 -1.57
CA ALA A 19 24.24 0.77 -2.98
C ALA A 19 25.74 0.49 -3.24
N SER A 20 26.60 0.67 -2.24
CA SER A 20 28.05 0.47 -2.39
C SER A 20 28.52 -0.98 -2.29
N GLY A 21 27.63 -1.92 -1.95
CA GLY A 21 27.99 -3.34 -1.76
C GLY A 21 27.55 -4.32 -2.86
N ALA A 22 26.79 -3.87 -3.86
CA ALA A 22 26.17 -4.77 -4.84
C ALA A 22 26.62 -4.48 -6.28
N ALA A 23 27.92 -4.58 -6.55
CA ALA A 23 28.43 -4.63 -7.91
C ALA A 23 28.55 -6.07 -8.36
N GLN A 24 27.46 -6.70 -8.79
CA GLN A 24 27.44 -7.80 -9.77
C GLN A 24 26.02 -8.37 -9.92
N ALA A 25 25.25 -7.90 -10.86
CA ALA A 25 24.27 -8.69 -11.58
C ALA A 25 23.93 -7.96 -12.89
N ASP A 26 24.57 -8.36 -13.94
CA ASP A 26 24.24 -7.94 -15.31
C ASP A 26 23.00 -8.66 -15.86
N THR A 27 22.43 -9.58 -15.09
CA THR A 27 21.30 -10.45 -15.40
C THR A 27 20.15 -10.22 -14.43
N GLY A 28 19.50 -9.12 -14.44
CA GLY A 28 18.32 -8.90 -13.61
C GLY A 28 17.08 -8.66 -14.47
N LYS A 29 15.96 -8.43 -13.81
CA LYS A 29 14.70 -8.12 -14.45
C LYS A 29 14.78 -6.84 -15.30
N LEU A 30 13.90 -6.74 -16.28
CA LEU A 30 13.73 -5.49 -17.04
C LEU A 30 13.30 -4.36 -16.11
N VAL A 31 13.76 -3.16 -16.40
CA VAL A 31 13.50 -1.96 -15.59
C VAL A 31 11.99 -1.72 -15.44
N LEU A 32 11.54 -1.41 -14.24
CA LEU A 32 10.14 -1.19 -13.83
C LEU A 32 9.22 -2.44 -13.92
N THR A 33 9.70 -3.58 -14.36
CA THR A 33 8.84 -4.77 -14.51
C THR A 33 8.63 -5.52 -13.20
N GLY A 34 9.48 -5.32 -12.18
CA GLY A 34 9.27 -5.78 -10.81
C GLY A 34 8.23 -4.96 -10.02
N GLY A 35 7.59 -3.97 -10.66
CA GLY A 35 6.72 -3.01 -9.99
C GLY A 35 7.50 -2.04 -9.11
N VAL A 36 6.79 -1.29 -8.28
CA VAL A 36 7.32 -0.48 -7.20
C VAL A 36 6.85 -1.06 -5.86
N SER A 37 7.37 -0.60 -4.73
CA SER A 37 6.83 -1.02 -3.44
C SER A 37 5.52 -0.31 -3.16
N SER A 38 4.49 -1.10 -2.84
CA SER A 38 3.23 -0.55 -2.34
C SER A 38 3.39 0.01 -0.93
N ILE A 39 2.41 0.77 -0.46
CA ILE A 39 2.39 1.31 0.91
C ILE A 39 2.38 0.22 2.00
N THR A 40 2.08 -1.04 1.67
CA THR A 40 2.11 -2.20 2.57
C THR A 40 3.41 -3.02 2.47
N GLY A 41 4.34 -2.61 1.59
CA GLY A 41 5.67 -3.21 1.47
C GLY A 41 5.80 -4.28 0.38
N SER A 42 4.71 -4.86 -0.09
CA SER A 42 4.74 -5.82 -1.20
C SER A 42 4.97 -5.11 -2.54
N ALA A 43 5.57 -5.79 -3.50
CA ALA A 43 5.68 -5.27 -4.86
C ALA A 43 4.31 -5.03 -5.49
N GLY A 44 4.16 -3.87 -6.16
CA GLY A 44 2.88 -3.47 -6.76
C GLY A 44 2.97 -2.15 -7.50
N GLY A 45 1.85 -1.45 -7.60
CA GLY A 45 1.79 -0.14 -8.26
C GLY A 45 1.90 1.04 -7.30
N GLY A 46 1.63 0.85 -6.02
CA GLY A 46 1.62 1.91 -5.00
C GLY A 46 0.54 1.63 -3.96
N ILE A 47 -0.70 1.56 -4.36
CA ILE A 47 -1.82 1.23 -3.46
C ILE A 47 -2.32 -0.21 -3.63
N THR A 48 -1.96 -0.91 -4.71
CA THR A 48 -2.35 -2.30 -4.97
C THR A 48 -1.13 -3.21 -5.09
N PRO A 49 -1.14 -4.44 -4.54
CA PRO A 49 -0.10 -5.42 -4.79
C PRO A 49 -0.28 -6.05 -6.18
N TRP A 50 0.86 -6.34 -6.84
CA TRP A 50 0.89 -7.08 -8.10
C TRP A 50 1.43 -8.49 -7.87
N ALA A 51 1.27 -9.36 -8.88
CA ALA A 51 1.79 -10.72 -8.80
C ALA A 51 3.33 -10.81 -8.90
N VAL A 52 4.00 -9.74 -9.28
CA VAL A 52 5.46 -9.70 -9.43
C VAL A 52 6.19 -9.72 -8.08
N ILE A 53 7.42 -10.18 -8.08
CA ILE A 53 8.35 -10.15 -6.95
C ILE A 53 9.23 -8.90 -7.08
N GLY A 54 9.24 -8.04 -6.05
CA GLY A 54 9.76 -6.66 -6.11
C GLY A 54 11.26 -6.50 -5.98
N THR A 55 12.04 -7.55 -6.19
CA THR A 55 13.51 -7.53 -6.17
C THR A 55 14.07 -7.82 -7.57
N GLN A 56 15.37 -7.60 -7.77
CA GLN A 56 16.03 -7.90 -9.03
C GLN A 56 16.43 -9.38 -9.17
N ALA A 57 16.24 -10.20 -8.12
CA ALA A 57 16.57 -11.61 -8.14
C ALA A 57 15.83 -12.36 -9.25
N THR A 58 16.57 -13.19 -9.95
CA THR A 58 16.10 -14.16 -10.92
C THR A 58 16.17 -15.59 -10.35
N GLU A 59 16.09 -16.61 -11.20
CA GLU A 59 16.17 -18.01 -10.78
C GLU A 59 17.51 -18.31 -10.09
N GLY A 60 17.44 -18.94 -8.91
CA GLY A 60 18.62 -19.31 -8.12
C GLY A 60 19.18 -18.18 -7.24
N GLU A 61 18.63 -16.98 -7.30
CA GLU A 61 19.18 -15.80 -6.63
C GLU A 61 18.33 -15.32 -5.45
N TRP A 62 18.98 -14.57 -4.56
CA TRP A 62 18.33 -13.73 -3.55
C TRP A 62 18.38 -12.29 -4.00
N GLY A 63 17.29 -11.56 -3.79
CA GLY A 63 17.25 -10.13 -4.01
C GLY A 63 16.73 -9.40 -2.78
N PHE A 64 16.95 -8.11 -2.78
CA PHE A 64 16.56 -7.24 -1.69
C PHE A 64 15.98 -5.94 -2.25
N SER A 65 14.96 -5.40 -1.57
CA SER A 65 14.46 -4.04 -1.87
C SER A 65 14.16 -3.27 -0.60
N ALA A 66 14.26 -1.95 -0.69
CA ALA A 66 13.85 -1.05 0.37
C ALA A 66 13.19 0.19 -0.23
N TYR A 67 12.23 0.76 0.49
CA TYR A 67 11.47 1.91 0.01
C TYR A 67 11.11 2.90 1.11
N GLY A 68 10.81 4.11 0.69
CA GLY A 68 10.18 5.13 1.52
C GLY A 68 9.16 5.92 0.71
N THR A 69 7.98 6.09 1.27
CA THR A 69 6.85 6.80 0.65
C THR A 69 6.34 7.88 1.59
N ARG A 70 6.06 9.06 1.06
CA ARG A 70 5.34 10.12 1.76
C ARG A 70 4.12 10.52 0.93
N ALA A 71 2.93 10.41 1.54
CA ALA A 71 1.69 10.91 0.98
C ALA A 71 1.19 12.08 1.82
N GLY A 72 0.63 13.09 1.15
CA GLY A 72 -0.04 14.23 1.79
C GLY A 72 -1.33 14.51 1.07
N THR A 73 -2.41 14.56 1.82
CA THR A 73 -3.72 14.99 1.35
C THR A 73 -4.09 16.34 1.98
N GLN A 74 -5.31 16.79 1.80
CA GLN A 74 -5.76 18.10 2.30
C GLN A 74 -5.70 18.19 3.82
N ASP A 75 -6.02 17.11 4.53
CA ASP A 75 -6.10 17.10 5.98
C ASP A 75 -5.16 16.06 6.62
N TYR A 76 -4.68 15.06 5.89
CA TYR A 76 -3.92 13.93 6.43
C TYR A 76 -2.55 13.79 5.77
N ALA A 77 -1.68 13.09 6.47
CA ALA A 77 -0.40 12.68 5.90
C ALA A 77 -0.06 11.24 6.31
N LEU A 78 0.58 10.50 5.41
CA LEU A 78 1.05 9.14 5.64
C LEU A 78 2.53 9.07 5.28
N SER A 79 3.34 8.52 6.17
CA SER A 79 4.67 8.01 5.85
C SER A 79 4.62 6.49 5.86
N SER A 80 5.18 5.84 4.84
CA SER A 80 5.39 4.41 4.81
C SER A 80 6.81 4.11 4.42
N TYR A 81 7.45 3.15 5.08
CA TYR A 81 8.79 2.68 4.73
C TYR A 81 8.91 1.20 5.06
N GLY A 82 9.76 0.53 4.33
CA GLY A 82 9.92 -0.90 4.51
C GLY A 82 11.00 -1.50 3.63
N ALA A 83 11.07 -2.83 3.70
CA ALA A 83 12.01 -3.63 2.93
C ALA A 83 11.38 -4.98 2.56
N ALA A 84 11.89 -5.58 1.51
CA ALA A 84 11.52 -6.94 1.13
C ALA A 84 12.75 -7.74 0.71
N ILE A 85 12.65 -9.06 0.90
CA ILE A 85 13.60 -10.05 0.42
C ILE A 85 12.86 -10.93 -0.58
N GLY A 86 13.44 -11.12 -1.76
CA GLY A 86 12.97 -12.02 -2.79
C GLY A 86 13.87 -13.24 -2.91
N TRP A 87 13.28 -14.41 -3.13
CA TRP A 87 13.99 -15.65 -3.39
C TRP A 87 13.51 -16.27 -4.70
N GLN A 88 14.45 -16.48 -5.61
CA GLN A 88 14.26 -17.17 -6.91
C GLN A 88 13.13 -16.56 -7.78
N ASP A 89 12.91 -15.27 -7.72
CA ASP A 89 11.73 -14.65 -8.36
C ASP A 89 10.39 -15.35 -8.04
N ARG A 90 10.34 -16.06 -6.92
CA ARG A 90 9.21 -16.90 -6.56
C ARG A 90 8.58 -16.56 -5.21
N VAL A 91 9.37 -16.19 -4.23
CA VAL A 91 8.90 -15.86 -2.89
C VAL A 91 9.35 -14.45 -2.52
N GLU A 92 8.46 -13.65 -1.95
CA GLU A 92 8.73 -12.33 -1.40
C GLU A 92 8.29 -12.30 0.06
N LEU A 93 9.20 -11.97 0.95
CA LEU A 93 8.91 -11.62 2.34
C LEU A 93 9.12 -10.13 2.52
N SER A 94 8.11 -9.41 3.01
CA SER A 94 8.16 -7.95 3.16
C SER A 94 7.81 -7.49 4.57
N LEU A 95 8.42 -6.38 4.98
CA LEU A 95 8.15 -5.67 6.21
C LEU A 95 7.88 -4.21 5.88
N ALA A 96 6.82 -3.64 6.46
CA ALA A 96 6.52 -2.22 6.30
C ALA A 96 6.06 -1.62 7.62
N ARG A 97 6.34 -0.34 7.78
CA ARG A 97 5.76 0.49 8.84
C ARG A 97 5.11 1.71 8.22
N GLN A 98 3.87 1.95 8.62
CA GLN A 98 3.10 3.14 8.29
C GLN A 98 2.98 4.03 9.52
N ASP A 99 3.03 5.35 9.30
CA ASP A 99 2.76 6.38 10.31
C ASP A 99 1.78 7.38 9.70
N PHE A 100 0.54 7.30 10.14
CA PHE A 100 -0.56 8.11 9.64
C PHE A 100 -0.85 9.24 10.62
N ASP A 101 -0.74 10.47 10.16
CA ASP A 101 -1.13 11.65 10.90
C ASP A 101 -2.65 11.76 10.96
N ALA A 102 -3.21 11.50 12.14
CA ALA A 102 -4.64 11.56 12.45
C ALA A 102 -5.03 12.88 13.14
N ALA A 103 -4.19 13.93 13.04
CA ALA A 103 -4.45 15.25 13.64
C ALA A 103 -5.86 15.79 13.34
N PRO A 104 -6.48 15.57 12.16
CA PRO A 104 -7.86 15.96 11.91
C PRO A 104 -8.93 15.27 12.77
N ALA A 105 -8.58 14.22 13.52
CA ALA A 105 -9.48 13.63 14.52
C ALA A 105 -9.69 14.54 15.75
N PHE A 106 -9.35 15.82 15.64
CA PHE A 106 -9.50 16.82 16.71
C PHE A 106 -10.93 16.94 17.24
N ALA A 107 -11.94 16.61 16.46
CA ALA A 107 -13.34 16.60 16.90
C ALA A 107 -13.60 15.63 18.08
N LEU A 108 -12.71 14.65 18.30
CA LEU A 108 -12.74 13.72 19.41
C LEU A 108 -11.86 14.16 20.60
N ASN A 109 -11.15 15.28 20.48
CA ASN A 109 -10.27 15.78 21.54
C ASN A 109 -11.10 16.18 22.76
N GLY A 110 -10.74 15.64 23.92
CA GLY A 110 -11.39 15.96 25.18
C GLY A 110 -12.83 15.47 25.33
N ILE A 111 -13.39 14.77 24.32
CA ILE A 111 -14.74 14.20 24.42
C ILE A 111 -14.66 12.86 25.17
N ALA A 112 -15.27 12.82 26.36
CA ALA A 112 -15.43 11.57 27.06
C ALA A 112 -16.42 10.64 26.29
N PRO A 113 -16.15 9.33 26.16
CA PRO A 113 -15.04 8.59 26.78
C PRO A 113 -13.75 8.54 25.92
N PHE A 114 -13.69 9.24 24.80
CA PHE A 114 -12.64 9.01 23.80
C PHE A 114 -11.28 9.62 24.18
N GLY A 115 -11.25 10.89 24.64
CA GLY A 115 -10.01 11.51 25.11
C GLY A 115 -8.86 11.52 24.09
N VAL A 116 -9.16 11.72 22.80
CA VAL A 116 -8.14 11.70 21.75
C VAL A 116 -7.16 12.85 21.95
N ALA A 117 -5.86 12.55 21.95
CA ALA A 117 -4.82 13.57 22.14
C ALA A 117 -4.64 14.42 20.87
N PRO A 118 -4.35 15.73 20.99
CA PRO A 118 -3.97 16.55 19.85
C PRO A 118 -2.73 16.01 19.15
N GLY A 119 -2.67 16.08 17.81
CA GLY A 119 -1.52 15.61 17.03
C GLY A 119 -1.37 14.08 17.02
N GLN A 120 -2.44 13.34 17.23
CA GLN A 120 -2.42 11.88 17.28
C GLN A 120 -1.96 11.28 15.97
N HIS A 121 -1.10 10.27 16.06
CA HIS A 121 -0.65 9.43 14.96
C HIS A 121 -1.12 7.98 15.16
N ILE A 122 -1.52 7.33 14.07
CA ILE A 122 -1.79 5.90 14.02
C ILE A 122 -0.60 5.22 13.34
N LYS A 123 0.04 4.28 14.03
CA LYS A 123 1.12 3.48 13.46
C LYS A 123 0.62 2.09 13.14
N MET A 124 1.09 1.52 12.02
CA MET A 124 0.76 0.15 11.62
C MET A 124 2.00 -0.55 11.12
N ASP A 125 2.28 -1.72 11.69
CA ASP A 125 3.31 -2.63 11.20
C ASP A 125 2.65 -3.68 10.29
N VAL A 126 3.28 -4.00 9.17
CA VAL A 126 2.82 -4.98 8.19
C VAL A 126 3.91 -6.00 7.93
N LEU A 127 3.57 -7.28 8.08
CA LEU A 127 4.38 -8.41 7.65
C LEU A 127 3.71 -9.05 6.44
N GLY A 128 4.38 -9.08 5.30
CA GLY A 128 3.87 -9.63 4.05
C GLY A 128 4.63 -10.88 3.61
N LEU A 129 3.90 -11.82 3.04
CA LEU A 129 4.43 -12.98 2.32
C LEU A 129 3.71 -13.11 0.99
N LYS A 130 4.43 -13.23 -0.11
CA LYS A 130 3.88 -13.45 -1.44
C LYS A 130 4.60 -14.63 -2.10
N VAL A 131 3.85 -15.49 -2.77
CA VAL A 131 4.36 -16.65 -3.49
C VAL A 131 3.81 -16.62 -4.92
N LYS A 132 4.70 -16.58 -5.91
CA LYS A 132 4.37 -16.78 -7.33
C LYS A 132 3.96 -18.23 -7.54
N LEU A 133 2.76 -18.44 -8.03
CA LEU A 133 2.18 -19.76 -8.23
C LEU A 133 2.46 -20.28 -9.62
N LEU A 134 2.24 -19.45 -10.64
CA LEU A 134 2.39 -19.83 -12.06
C LEU A 134 2.58 -18.59 -12.95
N GLY A 135 3.00 -18.86 -14.20
CA GLY A 135 3.16 -17.87 -15.25
C GLY A 135 4.32 -16.92 -15.05
N ASP A 136 4.58 -16.12 -16.07
CA ASP A 136 5.51 -14.99 -16.02
C ASP A 136 4.82 -13.74 -16.55
N ALA A 137 4.95 -12.64 -15.84
CA ALA A 137 4.30 -11.39 -16.22
C ALA A 137 4.90 -10.78 -17.49
N ILE A 138 6.15 -11.11 -17.82
CA ILE A 138 7.00 -10.37 -18.75
C ILE A 138 7.54 -11.29 -19.87
N LEU A 139 8.16 -12.41 -19.47
CA LEU A 139 8.93 -13.25 -20.38
C LEU A 139 8.05 -14.19 -21.24
N ASP A 140 6.86 -14.53 -20.76
CA ASP A 140 5.89 -15.34 -21.51
C ASP A 140 5.03 -14.47 -22.45
N ALA A 141 5.66 -13.64 -23.28
CA ALA A 141 4.97 -12.71 -24.17
C ALA A 141 4.04 -13.41 -25.18
N ASP A 142 4.34 -14.66 -25.53
CA ASP A 142 3.61 -15.45 -26.52
C ASP A 142 2.35 -16.10 -25.95
N THR A 143 2.11 -16.01 -24.66
CA THR A 143 0.93 -16.58 -24.00
C THR A 143 0.06 -15.54 -23.33
N TRP A 144 -1.25 -15.78 -23.26
CA TRP A 144 -2.17 -14.95 -22.48
C TRP A 144 -2.14 -15.27 -20.97
N VAL A 145 -1.36 -16.25 -20.54
CA VAL A 145 -1.27 -16.67 -19.14
C VAL A 145 -0.61 -15.55 -18.34
N PRO A 146 -1.29 -14.96 -17.35
CA PRO A 146 -0.68 -13.97 -16.49
C PRO A 146 0.24 -14.64 -15.45
N GLN A 147 1.14 -13.88 -14.87
CA GLN A 147 1.75 -14.29 -13.62
C GLN A 147 0.70 -14.21 -12.52
N VAL A 148 0.56 -15.30 -11.76
CA VAL A 148 -0.38 -15.38 -10.63
C VAL A 148 0.41 -15.57 -9.35
N ALA A 149 0.08 -14.80 -8.32
CA ALA A 149 0.69 -14.91 -7.00
C ALA A 149 -0.38 -14.88 -5.89
N LEU A 150 -0.16 -15.68 -4.87
CA LEU A 150 -0.90 -15.65 -3.62
C LEU A 150 -0.08 -14.87 -2.59
N GLY A 151 -0.75 -13.94 -1.88
CA GLY A 151 -0.12 -13.15 -0.84
C GLY A 151 -0.93 -13.09 0.44
N LEU A 152 -0.21 -12.79 1.51
CA LEU A 152 -0.72 -12.60 2.86
C LEU A 152 -0.09 -11.33 3.43
N GLU A 153 -0.90 -10.49 4.10
CA GLU A 153 -0.43 -9.34 4.86
C GLU A 153 -0.99 -9.41 6.27
N HIS A 154 -0.14 -9.66 7.26
CA HIS A 154 -0.49 -9.53 8.66
C HIS A 154 -0.20 -8.10 9.11
N LYS A 155 -1.21 -7.43 9.67
CA LYS A 155 -1.16 -6.03 10.05
C LYS A 155 -1.43 -5.88 11.54
N GLN A 156 -0.59 -5.09 12.22
CA GLN A 156 -0.73 -4.74 13.63
C GLN A 156 -0.80 -3.22 13.77
N VAL A 157 -1.92 -2.72 14.24
CA VAL A 157 -2.18 -1.30 14.46
C VAL A 157 -1.81 -0.90 15.88
N ARG A 158 -1.21 0.27 16.02
CA ARG A 158 -0.95 0.95 17.29
C ARG A 158 -1.66 2.30 17.26
N PRO A 159 -2.92 2.35 17.70
CA PRO A 159 -3.77 3.52 17.51
C PRO A 159 -3.47 4.66 18.49
N GLY A 160 -2.62 4.46 19.50
CA GLY A 160 -2.36 5.47 20.53
C GLY A 160 -3.62 5.88 21.30
N SER A 161 -3.90 7.16 21.43
CA SER A 161 -5.10 7.66 22.12
C SER A 161 -6.41 7.38 21.36
N LEU A 162 -6.35 6.91 20.12
CA LEU A 162 -7.52 6.43 19.37
C LEU A 162 -7.96 5.01 19.77
N GLN A 163 -7.26 4.34 20.72
CA GLN A 163 -7.63 3.00 21.17
C GLN A 163 -9.08 2.94 21.66
N SER A 164 -9.50 3.88 22.48
CA SER A 164 -10.89 3.95 23.00
C SER A 164 -11.94 4.12 21.90
N VAL A 165 -11.58 4.81 20.80
CA VAL A 165 -12.44 4.94 19.62
C VAL A 165 -12.56 3.59 18.89
N LEU A 166 -11.44 2.89 18.69
CA LEU A 166 -11.45 1.57 18.04
C LEU A 166 -12.21 0.54 18.87
N ASP A 167 -12.08 0.58 20.20
CA ASP A 167 -12.83 -0.28 21.11
C ASP A 167 -14.34 -0.01 21.02
N PHE A 168 -14.74 1.26 20.97
CA PHE A 168 -16.14 1.66 20.77
C PHE A 168 -16.69 1.18 19.41
N LEU A 169 -15.90 1.24 18.36
CA LEU A 169 -16.25 0.74 17.04
C LEU A 169 -16.26 -0.80 16.98
N GLY A 170 -15.76 -1.48 18.03
CA GLY A 170 -15.63 -2.94 18.11
C GLY A 170 -14.65 -3.50 17.07
N THR A 171 -13.63 -2.74 16.70
CA THR A 171 -12.60 -3.15 15.76
C THR A 171 -11.42 -3.80 16.47
N LYS A 172 -10.78 -4.76 15.82
CA LYS A 172 -9.54 -5.39 16.31
C LYS A 172 -8.35 -4.61 15.81
N THR A 173 -7.31 -4.50 16.63
CA THR A 173 -6.04 -3.82 16.27
C THR A 173 -5.10 -4.68 15.44
N SER A 174 -5.45 -5.95 15.19
CA SER A 174 -4.69 -6.83 14.32
C SER A 174 -5.58 -7.60 13.37
N GLY A 175 -5.09 -7.90 12.20
CA GLY A 175 -5.78 -8.71 11.22
C GLY A 175 -4.84 -9.19 10.11
N THR A 176 -5.33 -10.14 9.32
CA THR A 176 -4.58 -10.71 8.20
C THR A 176 -5.45 -10.65 6.96
N ASP A 177 -4.95 -9.99 5.93
CA ASP A 177 -5.53 -10.01 4.59
C ASP A 177 -4.89 -11.14 3.78
N LEU A 178 -5.69 -11.80 2.96
CA LEU A 178 -5.22 -12.72 1.92
C LEU A 178 -5.52 -12.09 0.57
N TYR A 179 -4.65 -12.27 -0.40
CA TYR A 179 -4.93 -11.78 -1.76
C TYR A 179 -4.38 -12.71 -2.83
N LEU A 180 -5.05 -12.73 -3.95
CA LEU A 180 -4.64 -13.39 -5.18
C LEU A 180 -4.49 -12.32 -6.25
N SER A 181 -3.29 -12.17 -6.80
CA SER A 181 -2.98 -11.20 -7.84
C SER A 181 -2.68 -11.90 -9.16
N ALA A 182 -3.09 -11.28 -10.27
CA ALA A 182 -2.77 -11.69 -11.63
C ALA A 182 -2.24 -10.47 -12.38
N THR A 183 -0.99 -10.56 -12.87
CA THR A 183 -0.30 -9.47 -13.57
C THR A 183 0.18 -9.95 -14.94
N LYS A 184 -0.03 -9.14 -15.98
CA LYS A 184 0.48 -9.38 -17.33
C LYS A 184 0.98 -8.10 -17.96
N LEU A 185 2.18 -8.14 -18.52
CA LEU A 185 2.73 -7.11 -19.38
C LEU A 185 2.59 -7.57 -20.84
N LEU A 186 1.81 -6.85 -21.61
CA LEU A 186 1.67 -7.01 -23.06
C LEU A 186 2.79 -6.19 -23.71
N LEU A 187 3.92 -6.81 -23.98
CA LEU A 187 5.13 -6.14 -24.47
C LEU A 187 4.91 -5.44 -25.81
N ASP A 188 4.17 -6.06 -26.73
CA ASP A 188 3.79 -5.51 -28.05
C ASP A 188 3.00 -4.19 -27.94
N LYS A 189 2.29 -4.02 -26.82
CA LYS A 189 1.46 -2.84 -26.52
C LYS A 189 2.06 -1.95 -25.44
N SER A 190 3.20 -2.33 -24.86
CA SER A 190 3.79 -1.65 -23.72
C SER A 190 2.81 -1.46 -22.54
N LEU A 191 1.85 -2.36 -22.37
CA LEU A 191 0.72 -2.26 -21.47
C LEU A 191 0.78 -3.31 -20.37
N LEU A 192 0.85 -2.89 -19.12
CA LEU A 192 0.75 -3.75 -17.96
C LEU A 192 -0.68 -3.68 -17.40
N LEU A 193 -1.22 -4.85 -17.12
CA LEU A 193 -2.53 -5.03 -16.48
C LEU A 193 -2.35 -5.85 -15.21
N ASN A 194 -2.99 -5.43 -14.12
CA ASN A 194 -3.06 -6.19 -12.89
C ASN A 194 -4.47 -6.21 -12.34
N THR A 195 -4.87 -7.35 -11.82
CA THR A 195 -6.09 -7.55 -11.03
C THR A 195 -5.74 -8.30 -9.76
N THR A 196 -6.19 -7.80 -8.63
CA THR A 196 -6.01 -8.43 -7.31
C THR A 196 -7.36 -8.63 -6.66
N LEU A 197 -7.60 -9.82 -6.12
CA LEU A 197 -8.76 -10.11 -5.27
C LEU A 197 -8.26 -10.24 -3.84
N ARG A 198 -8.65 -9.30 -2.98
CA ARG A 198 -8.27 -9.26 -1.56
C ARG A 198 -9.43 -9.75 -0.69
N TYR A 199 -9.17 -10.70 0.19
CA TYR A 199 -10.10 -11.19 1.19
C TYR A 199 -9.78 -10.55 2.54
N THR A 200 -10.57 -9.54 2.93
CA THR A 200 -10.27 -8.63 4.03
C THR A 200 -11.52 -8.18 4.78
N ASN A 201 -11.34 -7.75 6.03
CA ASN A 201 -12.27 -6.95 6.82
C ASN A 201 -11.58 -5.69 7.40
N ALA A 202 -10.48 -5.27 6.79
CA ALA A 202 -9.71 -4.11 7.21
C ALA A 202 -10.46 -2.79 6.94
N ASN A 203 -10.54 -1.92 7.94
CA ASN A 203 -11.08 -0.57 7.80
C ASN A 203 -9.93 0.39 7.45
N GLN A 204 -10.10 1.24 6.43
CA GLN A 204 -9.05 2.14 5.95
C GLN A 204 -7.69 1.42 5.78
N ASN A 205 -7.70 0.30 5.04
CA ASN A 205 -6.54 -0.58 4.85
C ASN A 205 -5.94 -1.16 6.15
N GLY A 206 -6.66 -1.14 7.24
CA GLY A 206 -6.25 -1.61 8.57
C GLY A 206 -5.97 -0.48 9.57
N LEU A 207 -5.73 0.75 9.13
CA LEU A 207 -5.44 1.88 10.04
C LEU A 207 -6.54 2.13 11.07
N LEU A 208 -7.81 1.88 10.72
CA LEU A 208 -8.95 1.92 11.65
C LEU A 208 -9.35 0.53 12.17
N GLY A 209 -8.40 -0.39 12.23
CA GLY A 209 -8.59 -1.75 12.73
C GLY A 209 -9.36 -2.64 11.76
N PHE A 210 -9.85 -3.76 12.27
CA PHE A 210 -10.45 -4.86 11.49
C PHE A 210 -11.83 -5.22 12.01
N GLY A 211 -12.82 -5.29 11.11
CA GLY A 211 -14.21 -5.60 11.46
C GLY A 211 -14.95 -4.42 12.10
N SER A 212 -16.06 -4.71 12.77
CA SER A 212 -16.92 -3.70 13.41
C SER A 212 -17.82 -4.39 14.44
N ALA A 213 -18.33 -3.65 15.42
CA ALA A 213 -19.37 -4.10 16.34
C ALA A 213 -20.71 -4.39 15.65
N ALA A 214 -20.92 -3.88 14.43
CA ALA A 214 -22.16 -4.14 13.70
C ALA A 214 -22.33 -5.64 13.35
N PRO A 215 -23.53 -6.22 13.49
CA PRO A 215 -23.79 -7.63 13.20
C PRO A 215 -23.33 -8.02 11.79
N GLY A 216 -22.57 -9.12 11.69
CA GLY A 216 -22.07 -9.66 10.43
C GLY A 216 -20.88 -8.90 9.81
N LYS A 217 -20.43 -7.78 10.37
CA LYS A 217 -19.35 -6.94 9.83
C LYS A 217 -17.95 -7.31 10.31
N ASN A 218 -17.81 -8.34 11.15
CA ASN A 218 -16.52 -8.95 11.46
C ASN A 218 -16.03 -9.95 10.39
N ARG A 219 -16.90 -10.33 9.46
CA ARG A 219 -16.54 -11.26 8.39
C ARG A 219 -15.72 -10.55 7.32
N ARG A 220 -14.75 -11.29 6.77
CA ARG A 220 -14.01 -10.82 5.59
C ARG A 220 -14.90 -10.86 4.35
N SER A 221 -14.63 -9.96 3.43
CA SER A 221 -15.27 -9.90 2.10
C SER A 221 -14.20 -9.82 1.01
N LEU A 222 -14.55 -10.25 -0.20
CA LEU A 222 -13.68 -10.11 -1.36
C LEU A 222 -13.79 -8.69 -1.88
N GLN A 223 -12.63 -8.04 -2.05
CA GLN A 223 -12.49 -6.70 -2.58
C GLN A 223 -11.59 -6.75 -3.83
N PRO A 224 -12.07 -6.35 -5.00
CA PRO A 224 -11.23 -6.28 -6.19
C PRO A 224 -10.32 -5.04 -6.13
N GLU A 225 -9.15 -5.17 -6.75
CA GLU A 225 -8.20 -4.08 -6.94
C GLU A 225 -7.68 -4.16 -8.38
N PHE A 226 -7.50 -3.04 -9.04
CA PHE A 226 -7.09 -2.98 -10.44
C PHE A 226 -5.95 -2.01 -10.62
N SER A 227 -5.01 -2.34 -11.50
CA SER A 227 -3.97 -1.42 -11.96
C SER A 227 -3.79 -1.56 -13.45
N ILE A 228 -3.52 -0.44 -14.08
CA ILE A 228 -3.10 -0.35 -15.47
C ILE A 228 -1.89 0.56 -15.55
N ALA A 229 -0.86 0.15 -16.28
CA ALA A 229 0.30 0.99 -16.52
C ALA A 229 0.75 0.89 -17.98
N TYR A 230 1.16 2.00 -18.55
CA TYR A 230 1.69 2.10 -19.90
C TYR A 230 3.15 2.55 -19.85
N LEU A 231 4.04 1.75 -20.46
CA LEU A 231 5.45 2.08 -20.56
C LEU A 231 5.67 3.06 -21.72
N LEU A 232 5.86 4.34 -21.38
CA LEU A 232 6.23 5.37 -22.35
C LEU A 232 7.64 5.15 -22.90
N ARG A 233 8.51 4.61 -22.06
CA ARG A 233 9.89 4.21 -22.36
C ARG A 233 10.25 3.02 -21.48
N HIS A 234 11.37 2.35 -21.75
CA HIS A 234 11.85 1.22 -20.94
C HIS A 234 12.02 1.57 -19.45
N ASN A 235 12.19 2.86 -19.10
CA ASN A 235 12.42 3.34 -17.74
C ASN A 235 11.40 4.38 -17.27
N LEU A 236 10.29 4.58 -17.99
CA LEU A 236 9.24 5.53 -17.66
C LEU A 236 7.87 4.94 -17.93
N ALA A 237 7.05 4.84 -16.90
CA ALA A 237 5.68 4.37 -16.99
C ALA A 237 4.69 5.39 -16.42
N VAL A 238 3.48 5.40 -16.96
CA VAL A 238 2.33 6.10 -16.39
C VAL A 238 1.23 5.09 -16.13
N GLY A 239 0.44 5.29 -15.09
CA GLY A 239 -0.59 4.32 -14.76
C GLY A 239 -1.67 4.87 -13.84
N ALA A 240 -2.65 4.01 -13.56
CA ALA A 240 -3.72 4.30 -12.63
C ALA A 240 -4.07 3.03 -11.84
N GLU A 241 -4.53 3.23 -10.62
CA GLU A 241 -4.98 2.16 -9.75
C GLU A 241 -6.36 2.48 -9.17
N TYR A 242 -7.11 1.42 -8.88
CA TYR A 242 -8.37 1.49 -8.18
C TYR A 242 -8.45 0.35 -7.17
N ARG A 243 -8.75 0.70 -5.91
CA ARG A 243 -8.84 -0.26 -4.81
C ARG A 243 -10.18 -0.11 -4.12
N PHE A 244 -11.02 -1.14 -4.23
CA PHE A 244 -12.23 -1.27 -3.45
C PHE A 244 -11.91 -1.60 -1.99
N LYS A 245 -12.78 -1.11 -1.08
CA LYS A 245 -12.63 -1.35 0.34
C LYS A 245 -13.92 -1.86 0.96
N PRO A 246 -13.83 -2.72 1.99
CA PRO A 246 -15.02 -3.11 2.74
C PRO A 246 -15.56 -1.89 3.49
N ASN A 247 -16.88 -1.79 3.58
CA ASN A 247 -17.57 -0.71 4.28
C ASN A 247 -18.20 -1.23 5.58
N ASN A 248 -17.34 -1.70 6.51
CA ASN A 248 -17.78 -2.38 7.72
C ASN A 248 -18.40 -1.42 8.75
N LEU A 249 -17.89 -0.17 8.81
CA LEU A 249 -18.29 0.81 9.81
C LEU A 249 -19.60 1.53 9.46
N GLN A 250 -20.02 1.55 8.20
CA GLN A 250 -21.25 2.23 7.78
C GLN A 250 -22.49 1.72 8.50
N ALA A 251 -22.61 0.40 8.67
CA ALA A 251 -23.77 -0.20 9.35
C ALA A 251 -23.84 0.20 10.83
N LEU A 252 -22.67 0.35 11.48
CA LEU A 252 -22.59 0.85 12.86
C LEU A 252 -23.02 2.32 12.92
N GLY A 253 -22.55 3.16 12.00
CA GLY A 253 -22.96 4.55 11.89
C GLY A 253 -24.47 4.70 11.69
N ALA A 254 -25.05 3.90 10.82
CA ALA A 254 -26.51 3.90 10.58
C ALA A 254 -27.28 3.49 11.83
N ALA A 255 -26.85 2.43 12.55
CA ALA A 255 -27.49 1.96 13.79
C ALA A 255 -27.38 2.99 14.93
N ALA A 256 -26.30 3.78 14.96
CA ALA A 256 -26.09 4.86 15.93
C ALA A 256 -26.79 6.18 15.55
N GLY A 257 -27.59 6.21 14.49
CA GLY A 257 -28.25 7.42 14.01
C GLY A 257 -27.33 8.42 13.31
N LEU A 258 -26.10 8.01 12.99
CA LEU A 258 -25.08 8.87 12.34
C LEU A 258 -25.13 8.78 10.79
N GLY A 259 -26.09 8.05 10.22
CA GLY A 259 -26.23 7.89 8.78
C GLY A 259 -24.97 7.35 8.10
N ALA A 260 -24.45 8.10 7.13
CA ALA A 260 -23.24 7.74 6.38
C ALA A 260 -21.93 8.26 7.01
N ALA A 261 -21.97 8.75 8.24
CA ALA A 261 -20.82 9.39 8.90
C ALA A 261 -19.58 8.49 9.05
N LEU A 262 -19.79 7.16 9.13
CA LEU A 262 -18.72 6.17 9.24
C LEU A 262 -18.46 5.40 7.92
N ARG A 263 -18.95 5.91 6.81
CA ARG A 263 -18.75 5.29 5.49
C ARG A 263 -17.28 5.37 5.07
N GLU A 264 -16.81 4.35 4.39
CA GLU A 264 -15.54 4.33 3.66
C GLU A 264 -15.77 4.53 2.16
N ASP A 265 -14.99 5.40 1.53
CA ASP A 265 -14.87 5.49 0.09
C ASP A 265 -13.66 4.70 -0.41
N ASP A 266 -13.70 4.24 -1.66
CA ASP A 266 -12.61 3.53 -2.32
C ASP A 266 -11.41 4.45 -2.58
N TRP A 267 -10.24 3.84 -2.78
CA TRP A 267 -9.01 4.55 -3.12
C TRP A 267 -8.72 4.44 -4.60
N LYS A 268 -8.14 5.48 -5.16
CA LYS A 268 -7.67 5.52 -6.53
C LYS A 268 -6.49 6.48 -6.67
N ASP A 269 -5.66 6.21 -7.65
CA ASP A 269 -4.56 7.11 -8.01
C ASP A 269 -4.29 7.11 -9.52
N VAL A 270 -3.47 8.09 -9.91
CA VAL A 270 -2.81 8.17 -11.21
C VAL A 270 -1.35 8.46 -10.93
N PHE A 271 -0.44 7.66 -11.48
CA PHE A 271 0.98 7.73 -11.16
C PHE A 271 1.88 7.83 -12.38
N VAL A 272 3.07 8.34 -12.12
CA VAL A 272 4.24 8.28 -12.99
C VAL A 272 5.34 7.58 -12.23
N ALA A 273 5.87 6.49 -12.79
CA ALA A 273 7.03 5.77 -12.25
C ALA A 273 8.23 5.96 -13.19
N TRP A 274 9.34 6.40 -12.65
CA TRP A 274 10.58 6.60 -13.37
C TRP A 274 11.73 5.89 -12.69
N ALA A 275 12.48 5.11 -13.46
CA ALA A 275 13.68 4.43 -13.00
C ALA A 275 14.92 5.11 -13.61
N PRO A 276 15.63 5.99 -12.86
CA PRO A 276 16.88 6.60 -13.31
C PRO A 276 17.99 5.56 -13.51
N SER A 277 17.92 4.43 -12.85
CA SER A 277 18.80 3.28 -13.02
C SER A 277 18.02 1.97 -12.81
N LYS A 278 18.66 0.84 -13.11
CA LYS A 278 18.09 -0.50 -12.90
C LYS A 278 17.67 -0.74 -11.44
N ASN A 279 18.42 -0.17 -10.51
CA ASN A 279 18.25 -0.42 -9.07
C ASN A 279 17.42 0.65 -8.35
N VAL A 280 17.08 1.75 -9.00
CA VAL A 280 16.37 2.87 -8.36
C VAL A 280 15.10 3.19 -9.12
N SER A 281 13.99 3.32 -8.43
CA SER A 281 12.74 3.83 -8.98
C SER A 281 12.17 4.95 -8.11
N LEU A 282 11.57 5.93 -8.77
CA LEU A 282 10.85 7.04 -8.17
C LEU A 282 9.43 7.03 -8.70
N THR A 283 8.45 7.20 -7.82
CA THR A 283 7.04 7.26 -8.19
C THR A 283 6.41 8.52 -7.63
N LEU A 284 5.78 9.29 -8.49
CA LEU A 284 4.92 10.42 -8.15
C LEU A 284 3.48 10.08 -8.53
N ALA A 285 2.54 10.26 -7.61
CA ALA A 285 1.13 10.04 -7.91
C ALA A 285 0.24 11.15 -7.37
N TRP A 286 -0.85 11.40 -8.06
CA TRP A 286 -2.02 12.05 -7.50
C TRP A 286 -2.97 10.98 -6.95
N VAL A 287 -3.44 11.17 -5.72
CA VAL A 287 -4.30 10.21 -5.02
C VAL A 287 -5.64 10.83 -4.65
N ASP A 288 -6.67 10.01 -4.67
CA ASP A 288 -7.98 10.29 -4.09
C ASP A 288 -8.35 9.14 -3.14
N LEU A 289 -8.22 9.41 -1.85
CA LEU A 289 -8.49 8.44 -0.78
C LEU A 289 -9.96 8.48 -0.31
N GLY A 290 -10.81 9.25 -1.01
CA GLY A 290 -12.19 9.42 -0.63
C GLY A 290 -12.37 10.17 0.70
N ARG A 291 -13.53 10.00 1.31
CA ARG A 291 -13.82 10.53 2.66
C ARG A 291 -13.31 9.56 3.71
N ILE A 292 -12.73 10.10 4.75
CA ILE A 292 -12.22 9.34 5.89
C ILE A 292 -13.06 9.72 7.12
N VAL A 293 -13.97 8.83 7.51
CA VAL A 293 -14.86 8.98 8.67
C VAL A 293 -15.56 10.37 8.70
N PRO A 294 -16.36 10.73 7.68
CA PRO A 294 -16.82 12.10 7.44
C PRO A 294 -17.61 12.73 8.61
N GLY A 295 -18.28 11.92 9.43
CA GLY A 295 -19.02 12.43 10.57
C GLY A 295 -18.20 12.72 11.82
N VAL A 296 -16.94 12.29 11.83
CA VAL A 296 -16.01 12.46 12.97
C VAL A 296 -14.90 13.46 12.64
N THR A 297 -14.60 13.61 11.36
CA THR A 297 -13.57 14.49 10.85
C THR A 297 -14.22 15.56 9.94
N ARG A 298 -13.71 15.74 8.74
CA ARG A 298 -14.30 16.65 7.75
C ARG A 298 -14.98 15.85 6.64
N ASP A 299 -16.21 16.22 6.31
CA ASP A 299 -16.93 15.65 5.15
C ASP A 299 -16.35 16.18 3.82
N LYS A 300 -15.10 15.79 3.55
CA LYS A 300 -14.34 16.21 2.38
C LYS A 300 -13.53 15.03 1.82
N ARG A 301 -13.50 14.94 0.48
CA ARG A 301 -12.62 13.97 -0.18
C ARG A 301 -11.17 14.35 0.06
N GLN A 302 -10.37 13.35 0.41
CA GLN A 302 -8.95 13.51 0.70
C GLN A 302 -8.15 13.25 -0.56
N THR A 303 -7.96 14.29 -1.36
CA THR A 303 -7.11 14.26 -2.55
C THR A 303 -5.74 14.87 -2.24
N GLY A 304 -4.72 14.41 -2.93
CA GLY A 304 -3.35 14.90 -2.72
C GLY A 304 -2.32 14.19 -3.58
N TYR A 305 -1.10 14.17 -3.10
CA TYR A 305 0.03 13.59 -3.82
C TYR A 305 0.81 12.63 -2.93
N TYR A 306 1.41 11.61 -3.51
CA TYR A 306 2.46 10.86 -2.87
C TYR A 306 3.74 10.83 -3.72
N LEU A 307 4.86 10.76 -3.02
CA LEU A 307 6.18 10.54 -3.56
C LEU A 307 6.76 9.29 -2.91
N SER A 308 7.23 8.36 -3.73
CA SER A 308 7.90 7.14 -3.30
C SER A 308 9.25 6.99 -3.98
N ALA A 309 10.21 6.48 -3.22
CA ALA A 309 11.52 6.08 -3.73
C ALA A 309 11.79 4.64 -3.29
N GLN A 310 12.33 3.83 -4.21
CA GLN A 310 12.71 2.45 -3.96
C GLN A 310 14.09 2.17 -4.51
N VAL A 311 14.83 1.33 -3.80
CA VAL A 311 16.03 0.67 -4.28
C VAL A 311 15.79 -0.84 -4.29
N ALA A 312 16.26 -1.54 -5.34
CA ALA A 312 16.11 -2.99 -5.48
C ALA A 312 17.37 -3.62 -6.08
N PHE A 313 17.75 -4.77 -5.55
CA PHE A 313 18.93 -5.54 -5.92
C PHE A 313 18.58 -7.00 -6.13
#